data_c828f299e2834d1911c2b4905fca4c18
#
_entry.id   c828f299e2834d1911c2b4905fca4c18
#
_cell.length_a   1.000
_cell.length_b   1.000
_cell.length_c   1.000
_cell.angle_alpha   90.00
_cell.angle_beta   90.00
_cell.angle_gamma   90.00
#
_symmetry.space_group_name_H-M   'P 1'
#
loop_
_entity.id
_entity.type
_entity.pdbx_description
1 polymer ?
#
loop_
_entity_poly.entity_id
_entity_poly.type
_entity_poly.pdbx_seq_one_letter_code
_entity_poly.pdbx_strand_id
1 'polypeptide(L)'
;LEKKKIVSKFINGLRVTDKNIIDTVEEVLIDFNKDIVSSLKKLGSEAACFHTKNDNIIEVEPERKELGFVGIPKKVDSNLIENALNKNKIPIIAPLGLNNNNQTFNINGDTAASAIAKKLKARRLILMTNVEGVYDDKKNLISEIKPFDLDNLIKWKIVEGGMIPKIENCVDAVENGVRGVVILDGRKPHSVLHEIFSDTGSGTLIRK
;
A
#
# COMPACT_ATOMS: atom_id res chain seq x y z
N LEU A 1 -3.37 -9.08 -17.04
CA LEU A 1 -4.75 -9.12 -17.58
C LEU A 1 -4.78 -8.84 -19.07
N GLU A 2 -4.07 -7.83 -19.57
CA GLU A 2 -3.99 -7.49 -21.00
C GLU A 2 -3.55 -8.68 -21.86
N LYS A 3 -2.51 -9.41 -21.45
CA LYS A 3 -2.05 -10.64 -22.15
C LYS A 3 -3.14 -11.72 -22.26
N LYS A 4 -4.10 -11.74 -21.33
CA LYS A 4 -5.26 -12.64 -21.34
C LYS A 4 -6.50 -11.97 -21.97
N LYS A 5 -6.36 -10.78 -22.58
CA LYS A 5 -7.45 -9.99 -23.19
C LYS A 5 -8.61 -9.67 -22.21
N ILE A 6 -8.30 -9.58 -20.92
CA ILE A 6 -9.28 -9.25 -19.88
C ILE A 6 -9.33 -7.73 -19.73
N VAL A 7 -10.50 -7.15 -20.00
CA VAL A 7 -10.74 -5.71 -19.83
C VAL A 7 -10.92 -5.40 -18.35
N SER A 8 -10.07 -4.53 -17.82
CA SER A 8 -10.16 -4.08 -16.42
C SER A 8 -11.19 -2.96 -16.29
N LYS A 9 -12.13 -3.12 -15.36
CA LYS A 9 -13.06 -2.06 -14.94
C LYS A 9 -12.62 -1.49 -13.60
N PHE A 10 -12.80 -0.19 -13.40
CA PHE A 10 -12.48 0.49 -12.15
C PHE A 10 -13.70 1.27 -11.64
N ILE A 11 -13.91 1.24 -10.33
CA ILE A 11 -14.90 2.03 -9.61
C ILE A 11 -14.15 2.75 -8.49
N ASN A 12 -14.18 4.09 -8.50
CA ASN A 12 -13.49 4.94 -7.51
C ASN A 12 -12.00 4.54 -7.29
N GLY A 13 -11.29 4.24 -8.39
CA GLY A 13 -9.88 3.84 -8.32
C GLY A 13 -9.62 2.37 -7.94
N LEU A 14 -10.64 1.62 -7.54
CA LEU A 14 -10.54 0.20 -7.22
C LEU A 14 -10.89 -0.66 -8.44
N ARG A 15 -10.07 -1.69 -8.69
CA ARG A 15 -10.32 -2.64 -9.79
C ARG A 15 -11.47 -3.57 -9.42
N VAL A 16 -12.52 -3.59 -10.22
CA VAL A 16 -13.55 -4.64 -10.14
C VAL A 16 -12.89 -5.98 -10.43
N THR A 17 -12.98 -6.90 -9.47
CA THR A 17 -12.29 -8.20 -9.51
C THR A 17 -13.34 -9.30 -9.43
N ASP A 18 -13.80 -9.80 -10.57
CA ASP A 18 -14.73 -10.92 -10.62
C ASP A 18 -14.03 -12.28 -10.39
N LYS A 19 -14.80 -13.36 -10.40
CA LYS A 19 -14.31 -14.72 -10.16
C LYS A 19 -13.26 -15.18 -11.18
N ASN A 20 -13.34 -14.72 -12.42
CA ASN A 20 -12.39 -15.08 -13.47
C ASN A 20 -11.10 -14.28 -13.35
N ILE A 21 -11.18 -13.11 -12.75
CA ILE A 21 -10.06 -12.18 -12.59
C ILE A 21 -9.24 -12.52 -11.34
N ILE A 22 -9.89 -12.92 -10.23
CA ILE A 22 -9.20 -13.09 -8.94
C ILE A 22 -8.09 -14.14 -9.02
N ASP A 23 -8.32 -15.29 -9.67
CA ASP A 23 -7.30 -16.34 -9.80
C ASP A 23 -6.06 -15.83 -10.55
N THR A 24 -6.28 -15.05 -11.61
CA THR A 24 -5.17 -14.46 -12.37
C THR A 24 -4.45 -13.36 -11.57
N VAL A 25 -5.19 -12.55 -10.80
CA VAL A 25 -4.61 -11.52 -9.93
C VAL A 25 -3.76 -12.17 -8.84
N GLU A 26 -4.29 -13.22 -8.20
CA GLU A 26 -3.56 -13.97 -7.19
C GLU A 26 -2.26 -14.56 -7.74
N GLU A 27 -2.31 -15.26 -8.88
CA GLU A 27 -1.15 -15.84 -9.54
C GLU A 27 -0.07 -14.79 -9.83
N VAL A 28 -0.45 -13.69 -10.50
CA VAL A 28 0.49 -12.63 -10.89
C VAL A 28 1.11 -11.92 -9.67
N LEU A 29 0.32 -11.64 -8.63
CA LEU A 29 0.85 -10.98 -7.43
C LEU A 29 1.77 -11.90 -6.62
N ILE A 30 1.47 -13.20 -6.58
CA ILE A 30 2.34 -14.20 -5.94
C ILE A 30 3.66 -14.33 -6.69
N ASP A 31 3.62 -14.43 -8.02
CA ASP A 31 4.84 -14.54 -8.83
C ASP A 31 5.69 -13.28 -8.69
N PHE A 32 5.08 -12.09 -8.75
CA PHE A 32 5.79 -10.83 -8.54
C PHE A 32 6.41 -10.74 -7.12
N ASN A 33 5.70 -11.21 -6.10
CA ASN A 33 6.22 -11.31 -4.73
C ASN A 33 7.48 -12.18 -4.68
N LYS A 34 7.45 -13.36 -5.31
CA LYS A 34 8.60 -14.28 -5.39
C LYS A 34 9.77 -13.68 -6.16
N ASP A 35 9.50 -12.94 -7.24
CA ASP A 35 10.52 -12.27 -8.05
C ASP A 35 11.26 -11.21 -7.23
N ILE A 36 10.54 -10.41 -6.42
CA ILE A 36 11.15 -9.44 -5.51
C ILE A 36 12.05 -10.15 -4.49
N VAL A 37 11.53 -11.20 -3.84
CA VAL A 37 12.31 -12.01 -2.88
C VAL A 37 13.57 -12.58 -3.52
N SER A 38 13.46 -13.15 -4.73
CA SER A 38 14.59 -13.69 -5.47
C SER A 38 15.63 -12.61 -5.78
N SER A 39 15.17 -11.42 -6.22
CA SER A 39 16.04 -10.29 -6.52
C SER A 39 16.80 -9.78 -5.30
N LEU A 40 16.13 -9.65 -4.16
CA LEU A 40 16.77 -9.26 -2.90
C LEU A 40 17.83 -10.28 -2.47
N LYS A 41 17.54 -11.58 -2.59
CA LYS A 41 18.51 -12.64 -2.28
C LYS A 41 19.75 -12.58 -3.18
N LYS A 42 19.58 -12.33 -4.47
CA LYS A 42 20.71 -12.13 -5.41
C LYS A 42 21.59 -10.93 -5.04
N LEU A 43 21.00 -9.93 -4.38
CA LEU A 43 21.71 -8.76 -3.85
C LEU A 43 22.31 -8.98 -2.44
N GLY A 44 22.25 -10.21 -1.92
CA GLY A 44 22.82 -10.57 -0.63
C GLY A 44 21.93 -10.27 0.58
N SER A 45 20.65 -9.93 0.37
CA SER A 45 19.70 -9.69 1.45
C SER A 45 18.81 -10.90 1.70
N GLU A 46 18.57 -11.25 2.96
CA GLU A 46 17.55 -12.24 3.30
C GLU A 46 16.16 -11.65 3.19
N ALA A 47 15.24 -12.36 2.53
CA ALA A 47 13.84 -11.93 2.39
C ALA A 47 12.88 -13.11 2.58
N ALA A 48 11.68 -12.81 3.06
CA ALA A 48 10.59 -13.76 3.28
C ALA A 48 9.36 -13.37 2.46
N CYS A 49 8.71 -14.37 1.89
CA CYS A 49 7.55 -14.27 1.01
C CYS A 49 6.27 -14.50 1.80
N PHE A 50 5.29 -13.59 1.72
CA PHE A 50 3.99 -13.70 2.39
C PHE A 50 2.86 -13.45 1.40
N HIS A 51 1.96 -14.43 1.26
CA HIS A 51 0.80 -14.35 0.37
C HIS A 51 -0.24 -15.41 0.76
N THR A 52 -1.40 -15.41 0.14
CA THR A 52 -2.55 -16.28 0.45
C THR A 52 -2.26 -17.78 0.41
N LYS A 53 -1.28 -18.23 -0.39
CA LYS A 53 -0.86 -19.64 -0.48
C LYS A 53 0.36 -19.99 0.38
N ASN A 54 0.89 -19.02 1.14
CA ASN A 54 2.01 -19.21 2.05
C ASN A 54 2.00 -18.14 3.13
N ASP A 55 1.65 -18.49 4.35
CA ASP A 55 1.61 -17.61 5.51
C ASP A 55 0.77 -16.34 5.26
N ASN A 56 -0.55 -16.53 5.08
CA ASN A 56 -1.46 -15.40 4.90
C ASN A 56 -1.43 -14.46 6.10
N ILE A 57 -1.10 -13.20 5.86
CA ILE A 57 -0.98 -12.18 6.90
C ILE A 57 -2.27 -11.39 7.10
N ILE A 58 -3.06 -11.21 6.03
CA ILE A 58 -4.21 -10.32 6.04
C ILE A 58 -5.51 -11.13 5.97
N GLU A 59 -6.29 -11.11 7.05
CA GLU A 59 -7.68 -11.51 7.02
C GLU A 59 -8.52 -10.36 6.48
N VAL A 60 -9.45 -10.66 5.56
CA VAL A 60 -10.28 -9.66 4.89
C VAL A 60 -11.76 -9.91 5.03
N GLU A 61 -12.55 -8.86 4.85
CA GLU A 61 -13.97 -8.94 4.51
C GLU A 61 -14.21 -8.28 3.14
N PRO A 62 -15.29 -8.67 2.43
CA PRO A 62 -15.63 -8.03 1.16
C PRO A 62 -15.84 -6.53 1.33
N GLU A 63 -15.27 -5.70 0.45
CA GLU A 63 -15.45 -4.26 0.54
C GLU A 63 -16.86 -3.84 0.13
N ARG A 64 -17.24 -4.13 -1.11
CA ARG A 64 -18.57 -3.87 -1.67
C ARG A 64 -18.93 -4.92 -2.69
N LYS A 65 -20.21 -5.28 -2.76
CA LYS A 65 -20.72 -6.34 -3.64
C LYS A 65 -20.38 -6.10 -5.11
N GLU A 66 -20.46 -4.85 -5.56
CA GLU A 66 -20.19 -4.48 -6.96
C GLU A 66 -18.71 -4.58 -7.35
N LEU A 67 -17.80 -4.66 -6.38
CA LEU A 67 -16.37 -4.83 -6.63
C LEU A 67 -15.95 -6.30 -6.75
N GLY A 68 -16.83 -7.23 -6.39
CA GLY A 68 -16.55 -8.67 -6.41
C GLY A 68 -15.53 -9.08 -5.33
N PHE A 69 -14.42 -9.68 -5.74
CA PHE A 69 -13.36 -10.16 -4.85
C PHE A 69 -12.34 -9.07 -4.49
N VAL A 70 -12.83 -7.89 -4.13
CA VAL A 70 -12.03 -6.83 -3.50
C VAL A 70 -12.32 -6.83 -2.01
N GLY A 71 -11.24 -6.89 -1.20
CA GLY A 71 -11.33 -6.98 0.24
C GLY A 71 -10.73 -5.78 0.95
N ILE A 72 -11.28 -5.50 2.14
CA ILE A 72 -10.68 -4.60 3.12
C ILE A 72 -10.04 -5.40 4.24
N PRO A 73 -8.86 -5.01 4.74
CA PRO A 73 -8.21 -5.67 5.87
C PRO A 73 -9.05 -5.58 7.13
N LYS A 74 -9.41 -6.74 7.70
CA LYS A 74 -10.11 -6.88 8.98
C LYS A 74 -9.13 -7.12 10.12
N LYS A 75 -8.13 -7.96 9.87
CA LYS A 75 -7.11 -8.32 10.84
C LYS A 75 -5.78 -8.54 10.14
N VAL A 76 -4.70 -8.13 10.78
CA VAL A 76 -3.33 -8.37 10.35
C VAL A 76 -2.61 -9.20 11.41
N ASP A 77 -1.99 -10.32 11.00
CA ASP A 77 -1.12 -11.12 11.87
C ASP A 77 0.29 -10.53 11.88
N SER A 78 0.58 -9.70 12.87
CA SER A 78 1.91 -9.11 13.04
C SER A 78 2.97 -10.11 13.48
N ASN A 79 2.59 -11.24 14.09
CA ASN A 79 3.56 -12.22 14.61
C ASN A 79 4.41 -12.82 13.47
N LEU A 80 3.79 -13.10 12.32
CA LEU A 80 4.51 -13.62 11.16
C LEU A 80 5.52 -12.60 10.63
N ILE A 81 5.15 -11.32 10.59
CA ILE A 81 6.03 -10.23 10.17
C ILE A 81 7.17 -10.05 11.17
N GLU A 82 6.87 -9.95 12.46
CA GLU A 82 7.84 -9.77 13.53
C GLU A 82 8.83 -10.96 13.60
N ASN A 83 8.35 -12.18 13.40
CA ASN A 83 9.21 -13.37 13.32
C ASN A 83 10.19 -13.32 12.14
N ALA A 84 9.78 -12.78 10.99
CA ALA A 84 10.68 -12.59 9.86
C ALA A 84 11.73 -11.50 10.17
N LEU A 85 11.30 -10.37 10.73
CA LEU A 85 12.19 -9.27 11.12
C LEU A 85 13.19 -9.69 12.17
N ASN A 86 12.78 -10.46 13.19
CA ASN A 86 13.67 -11.01 14.24
C ASN A 86 14.73 -11.98 13.69
N LYS A 87 14.48 -12.55 12.52
CA LYS A 87 15.45 -13.37 11.76
C LYS A 87 16.22 -12.56 10.72
N ASN A 88 16.21 -11.22 10.82
CA ASN A 88 16.83 -10.30 9.86
C ASN A 88 16.38 -10.51 8.40
N LYS A 89 15.13 -10.94 8.19
CA LYS A 89 14.53 -11.08 6.87
C LYS A 89 13.65 -9.90 6.53
N ILE A 90 13.73 -9.44 5.29
CA ILE A 90 12.82 -8.42 4.75
C ILE A 90 11.50 -9.09 4.39
N PRO A 91 10.37 -8.79 5.05
CA PRO A 91 9.08 -9.37 4.70
C PRO A 91 8.52 -8.71 3.44
N ILE A 92 8.29 -9.50 2.39
CA ILE A 92 7.64 -9.08 1.15
C ILE A 92 6.22 -9.62 1.16
N ILE A 93 5.25 -8.73 1.17
CA ILE A 93 3.84 -9.07 1.38
C ILE A 93 3.03 -8.72 0.13
N ALA A 94 2.38 -9.71 -0.45
CA ALA A 94 1.44 -9.47 -1.55
C ALA A 94 0.16 -8.80 -1.02
N PRO A 95 -0.45 -7.83 -1.73
CA PRO A 95 -1.69 -7.18 -1.32
C PRO A 95 -2.91 -8.09 -1.61
N LEU A 96 -2.90 -9.25 -0.97
CA LEU A 96 -3.91 -10.28 -1.01
C LEU A 96 -4.31 -10.67 0.41
N GLY A 97 -5.53 -11.14 0.59
CA GLY A 97 -5.99 -11.66 1.87
C GLY A 97 -7.00 -12.78 1.73
N LEU A 98 -7.20 -13.54 2.79
CA LEU A 98 -8.21 -14.58 2.88
C LEU A 98 -9.36 -14.12 3.78
N ASN A 99 -10.59 -14.45 3.39
CA ASN A 99 -11.74 -14.35 4.29
C ASN A 99 -11.88 -15.59 5.16
N ASN A 100 -12.87 -15.61 6.06
CA ASN A 100 -13.14 -16.74 6.95
C ASN A 100 -13.46 -18.08 6.23
N ASN A 101 -13.77 -18.04 4.94
CA ASN A 101 -14.02 -19.21 4.11
C ASN A 101 -12.79 -19.60 3.27
N ASN A 102 -11.60 -19.08 3.59
CA ASN A 102 -10.36 -19.27 2.84
C ASN A 102 -10.46 -18.84 1.38
N GLN A 103 -11.30 -17.87 1.08
CA GLN A 103 -11.43 -17.32 -0.25
C GLN A 103 -10.50 -16.12 -0.41
N THR A 104 -9.76 -16.09 -1.51
CA THR A 104 -8.82 -15.00 -1.83
C THR A 104 -9.55 -13.74 -2.27
N PHE A 105 -9.06 -12.61 -1.76
CA PHE A 105 -9.46 -11.26 -2.15
C PHE A 105 -8.24 -10.41 -2.54
N ASN A 106 -8.43 -9.60 -3.56
CA ASN A 106 -7.50 -8.55 -3.94
C ASN A 106 -7.67 -7.35 -3.01
N ILE A 107 -6.57 -6.81 -2.50
CA ILE A 107 -6.59 -5.64 -1.63
C ILE A 107 -5.90 -4.49 -2.37
N ASN A 108 -6.41 -3.26 -2.23
CA ASN A 108 -5.67 -2.09 -2.69
C ASN A 108 -4.31 -2.01 -1.98
N GLY A 109 -3.23 -1.78 -2.72
CA GLY A 109 -1.87 -1.80 -2.19
C GLY A 109 -1.64 -0.80 -1.06
N ASP A 110 -2.17 0.43 -1.19
CA ASP A 110 -2.06 1.47 -0.15
C ASP A 110 -2.84 1.06 1.10
N THR A 111 -4.03 0.47 0.92
CA THR A 111 -4.87 -0.02 2.03
C THR A 111 -4.21 -1.18 2.77
N ALA A 112 -3.63 -2.14 2.05
CA ALA A 112 -2.88 -3.24 2.66
C ALA A 112 -1.67 -2.74 3.44
N ALA A 113 -0.87 -1.85 2.85
CA ALA A 113 0.30 -1.26 3.48
C ALA A 113 -0.06 -0.45 4.74
N SER A 114 -1.13 0.36 4.67
CA SER A 114 -1.62 1.14 5.81
C SER A 114 -2.09 0.23 6.95
N ALA A 115 -2.82 -0.85 6.67
CA ALA A 115 -3.28 -1.79 7.69
C ALA A 115 -2.10 -2.47 8.41
N ILE A 116 -1.08 -2.88 7.68
CA ILE A 116 0.14 -3.47 8.22
C ILE A 116 0.90 -2.43 9.05
N ALA A 117 1.10 -1.22 8.52
CA ALA A 117 1.81 -0.15 9.21
C ALA A 117 1.14 0.26 10.52
N LYS A 118 -0.20 0.37 10.54
CA LYS A 118 -0.99 0.62 11.76
C LYS A 118 -0.80 -0.49 12.79
N LYS A 119 -0.89 -1.76 12.36
CA LYS A 119 -0.72 -2.91 13.27
C LYS A 119 0.65 -2.96 13.90
N LEU A 120 1.70 -2.64 13.13
CA LEU A 120 3.09 -2.62 13.60
C LEU A 120 3.46 -1.31 14.33
N LYS A 121 2.57 -0.32 14.36
CA LYS A 121 2.88 1.06 14.83
C LYS A 121 4.15 1.59 14.18
N ALA A 122 4.22 1.45 12.87
CA ALA A 122 5.42 1.74 12.09
C ALA A 122 5.90 3.18 12.29
N ARG A 123 7.22 3.36 12.35
CA ARG A 123 7.82 4.70 12.41
C ARG A 123 7.56 5.49 11.13
N ARG A 124 7.60 4.83 9.98
CA ARG A 124 7.39 5.43 8.67
C ARG A 124 6.64 4.45 7.75
N LEU A 125 5.62 4.95 7.06
CA LEU A 125 5.02 4.31 5.90
C LEU A 125 5.40 5.13 4.67
N ILE A 126 5.90 4.48 3.62
CA ILE A 126 6.25 5.15 2.37
C ILE A 126 5.35 4.59 1.27
N LEU A 127 4.51 5.45 0.69
CA LEU A 127 3.66 5.14 -0.44
C LEU A 127 4.34 5.63 -1.72
N MET A 128 4.85 4.68 -2.50
CA MET A 128 5.47 4.95 -3.80
C MET A 128 4.38 5.03 -4.87
N THR A 129 4.31 6.16 -5.56
CA THR A 129 3.29 6.43 -6.59
C THR A 129 3.94 7.02 -7.85
N ASN A 130 3.13 7.52 -8.76
CA ASN A 130 3.56 8.18 -10.01
C ASN A 130 3.49 9.71 -9.95
N VAL A 131 3.40 10.29 -8.76
CA VAL A 131 3.47 11.73 -8.50
C VAL A 131 4.47 12.00 -7.38
N GLU A 132 5.08 13.18 -7.38
CA GLU A 132 6.10 13.53 -6.38
C GLU A 132 5.52 13.70 -4.97
N GLY A 133 4.23 14.04 -4.86
CA GLY A 133 3.52 14.30 -3.63
C GLY A 133 2.29 15.16 -3.90
N VAL A 134 1.91 15.98 -2.94
CA VAL A 134 0.81 16.94 -3.04
C VAL A 134 1.35 18.31 -3.41
N TYR A 135 0.74 18.96 -4.38
CA TYR A 135 1.13 20.30 -4.84
C TYR A 135 0.12 21.36 -4.40
N ASP A 136 0.60 22.55 -4.06
CA ASP A 136 -0.26 23.71 -3.80
C ASP A 136 -0.86 24.28 -5.11
N ASP A 137 -1.65 25.35 -5.00
CA ASP A 137 -2.25 26.07 -6.11
C ASP A 137 -1.21 26.73 -7.06
N LYS A 138 0.00 26.97 -6.54
CA LYS A 138 1.15 27.51 -7.29
C LYS A 138 2.05 26.45 -7.87
N LYS A 139 1.66 25.17 -7.78
CA LYS A 139 2.45 24.01 -8.21
C LYS A 139 3.77 23.82 -7.43
N ASN A 140 3.87 24.30 -6.21
CA ASN A 140 4.96 23.94 -5.33
C ASN A 140 4.62 22.66 -4.58
N LEU A 141 5.60 21.78 -4.39
CA LEU A 141 5.43 20.57 -3.59
C LEU A 141 5.22 20.94 -2.12
N ILE A 142 4.12 20.47 -1.54
CA ILE A 142 3.85 20.61 -0.10
C ILE A 142 4.70 19.56 0.63
N SER A 143 5.69 20.02 1.38
CA SER A 143 6.62 19.13 2.09
C SER A 143 5.98 18.40 3.26
N GLU A 144 5.03 19.05 3.95
CA GLU A 144 4.35 18.50 5.13
C GLU A 144 2.87 18.86 5.16
N ILE A 145 2.01 17.90 5.55
CA ILE A 145 0.58 18.08 5.77
C ILE A 145 0.25 17.53 7.17
N LYS A 146 -0.51 18.30 7.93
CA LYS A 146 -1.08 17.83 9.20
C LYS A 146 -2.47 17.23 8.98
N PRO A 147 -2.87 16.21 9.77
CA PRO A 147 -4.20 15.60 9.63
C PRO A 147 -5.37 16.60 9.63
N PHE A 148 -5.30 17.64 10.46
CA PHE A 148 -6.34 18.66 10.55
C PHE A 148 -6.43 19.61 9.35
N ASP A 149 -5.42 19.62 8.46
CA ASP A 149 -5.44 20.45 7.24
C ASP A 149 -6.24 19.81 6.11
N LEU A 150 -6.51 18.50 6.19
CA LEU A 150 -7.08 17.71 5.09
C LEU A 150 -8.39 18.31 4.56
N ASP A 151 -9.32 18.65 5.45
CA ASP A 151 -10.64 19.22 5.07
C ASP A 151 -10.47 20.53 4.29
N ASN A 152 -9.51 21.37 4.70
CA ASN A 152 -9.21 22.61 4.01
C ASN A 152 -8.57 22.36 2.64
N LEU A 153 -7.64 21.41 2.54
CA LEU A 153 -6.99 21.05 1.28
C LEU A 153 -7.99 20.51 0.26
N ILE A 154 -9.00 19.75 0.70
CA ILE A 154 -10.10 19.28 -0.15
C ILE A 154 -10.99 20.46 -0.56
N LYS A 155 -11.41 21.29 0.41
CA LYS A 155 -12.26 22.46 0.17
C LYS A 155 -11.64 23.46 -0.81
N TRP A 156 -10.34 23.67 -0.74
CA TRP A 156 -9.58 24.56 -1.63
C TRP A 156 -9.18 23.89 -2.95
N LYS A 157 -9.62 22.64 -3.18
CA LYS A 157 -9.30 21.85 -4.39
C LYS A 157 -7.79 21.64 -4.63
N ILE A 158 -7.00 21.67 -3.58
CA ILE A 158 -5.57 21.31 -3.60
C ILE A 158 -5.44 19.80 -3.68
N VAL A 159 -6.32 19.08 -2.98
CA VAL A 159 -6.45 17.62 -3.05
C VAL A 159 -7.75 17.28 -3.74
N GLU A 160 -7.65 16.60 -4.90
CA GLU A 160 -8.80 16.25 -5.75
C GLU A 160 -8.73 14.80 -6.25
N GLY A 161 -9.89 14.30 -6.71
CA GLY A 161 -10.01 13.02 -7.42
C GLY A 161 -9.39 11.84 -6.65
N GLY A 162 -8.55 11.07 -7.32
CA GLY A 162 -7.89 9.89 -6.74
C GLY A 162 -6.87 10.18 -5.64
N MET A 163 -6.47 11.44 -5.44
CA MET A 163 -5.58 11.83 -4.35
C MET A 163 -6.34 11.90 -3.01
N ILE A 164 -7.64 12.22 -3.01
CA ILE A 164 -8.46 12.29 -1.78
C ILE A 164 -8.37 10.98 -0.99
N PRO A 165 -8.79 9.81 -1.53
CA PRO A 165 -8.76 8.57 -0.77
C PRO A 165 -7.33 8.16 -0.37
N LYS A 166 -6.31 8.56 -1.13
CA LYS A 166 -4.91 8.31 -0.79
C LYS A 166 -4.49 9.10 0.45
N ILE A 167 -4.80 10.41 0.52
CA ILE A 167 -4.46 11.24 1.69
C ILE A 167 -5.32 10.83 2.90
N GLU A 168 -6.61 10.51 2.73
CA GLU A 168 -7.46 9.97 3.79
C GLU A 168 -6.86 8.71 4.41
N ASN A 169 -6.36 7.77 3.59
CA ASN A 169 -5.63 6.59 4.07
C ASN A 169 -4.35 6.95 4.84
N CYS A 170 -3.62 7.99 4.40
CA CYS A 170 -2.43 8.46 5.10
C CYS A 170 -2.76 9.06 6.46
N VAL A 171 -3.81 9.89 6.51
CA VAL A 171 -4.30 10.51 7.75
C VAL A 171 -4.78 9.43 8.72
N ASP A 172 -5.62 8.49 8.26
CA ASP A 172 -6.08 7.36 9.07
C ASP A 172 -4.90 6.54 9.63
N ALA A 173 -3.87 6.28 8.84
CA ALA A 173 -2.69 5.58 9.31
C ALA A 173 -1.96 6.33 10.43
N VAL A 174 -1.79 7.66 10.29
CA VAL A 174 -1.14 8.52 11.30
C VAL A 174 -1.98 8.61 12.57
N GLU A 175 -3.28 8.77 12.46
CA GLU A 175 -4.20 8.82 13.60
C GLU A 175 -4.22 7.53 14.39
N ASN A 176 -4.02 6.39 13.72
CA ASN A 176 -4.00 5.05 14.28
C ASN A 176 -2.59 4.53 14.62
N GLY A 177 -1.59 5.40 14.78
CA GLY A 177 -0.34 5.08 15.44
C GLY A 177 0.90 4.96 14.55
N VAL A 178 0.79 5.17 13.24
CA VAL A 178 1.95 5.38 12.36
C VAL A 178 2.50 6.78 12.61
N ARG A 179 3.81 6.93 12.87
CA ARG A 179 4.40 8.23 13.22
C ARG A 179 4.46 9.22 12.06
N GLY A 180 4.51 8.70 10.82
CA GLY A 180 4.46 9.52 9.62
C GLY A 180 4.28 8.67 8.38
N VAL A 181 3.56 9.21 7.41
CA VAL A 181 3.35 8.62 6.08
C VAL A 181 3.92 9.56 5.04
N VAL A 182 4.67 9.03 4.08
CA VAL A 182 5.24 9.80 2.98
C VAL A 182 4.65 9.32 1.66
N ILE A 183 4.22 10.26 0.83
CA ILE A 183 3.88 10.02 -0.57
C ILE A 183 5.04 10.54 -1.41
N LEU A 184 5.61 9.68 -2.26
CA LEU A 184 6.73 10.05 -3.12
C LEU A 184 6.66 9.38 -4.50
N ASP A 185 7.40 9.93 -5.47
CA ASP A 185 7.47 9.35 -6.82
C ASP A 185 8.43 8.16 -6.85
N GLY A 186 7.86 6.96 -6.99
CA GLY A 186 8.61 5.71 -7.10
C GLY A 186 9.39 5.55 -8.41
N ARG A 187 9.17 6.42 -9.41
CA ARG A 187 9.90 6.40 -10.69
C ARG A 187 11.23 7.15 -10.61
N LYS A 188 11.37 8.04 -9.61
CA LYS A 188 12.63 8.77 -9.39
C LYS A 188 13.68 7.83 -8.79
N PRO A 189 14.85 7.68 -9.41
CA PRO A 189 15.94 6.89 -8.85
C PRO A 189 16.29 7.36 -7.44
N HIS A 190 16.47 6.40 -6.54
CA HIS A 190 16.90 6.66 -5.15
C HIS A 190 15.97 7.54 -4.30
N SER A 191 14.71 7.78 -4.72
CA SER A 191 13.76 8.62 -3.98
C SER A 191 13.56 8.18 -2.53
N VAL A 192 13.51 6.86 -2.27
CA VAL A 192 13.40 6.31 -0.91
C VAL A 192 14.65 6.61 -0.08
N LEU A 193 15.85 6.50 -0.67
CA LEU A 193 17.09 6.82 0.03
C LEU A 193 17.17 8.32 0.36
N HIS A 194 16.78 9.16 -0.60
CA HIS A 194 16.73 10.60 -0.37
C HIS A 194 15.74 10.97 0.73
N GLU A 195 14.55 10.34 0.74
CA GLU A 195 13.56 10.55 1.81
C GLU A 195 14.08 10.15 3.20
N ILE A 196 14.84 9.08 3.30
CA ILE A 196 15.30 8.55 4.60
C ILE A 196 16.55 9.27 5.11
N PHE A 197 17.44 9.71 4.21
CA PHE A 197 18.78 10.19 4.55
C PHE A 197 19.01 11.69 4.32
N SER A 198 18.01 12.44 3.82
CA SER A 198 18.10 13.89 3.70
C SER A 198 17.17 14.62 4.67
N ASP A 199 17.49 15.85 5.01
CA ASP A 199 16.66 16.68 5.89
C ASP A 199 15.40 17.21 5.17
N THR A 200 15.45 17.31 3.85
CA THR A 200 14.35 17.87 3.04
C THR A 200 13.33 16.83 2.60
N GLY A 201 13.71 15.53 2.60
CA GLY A 201 12.90 14.47 2.05
C GLY A 201 12.75 14.55 0.52
N SER A 202 11.89 13.74 -0.06
CA SER A 202 11.65 13.67 -1.51
C SER A 202 10.16 13.67 -1.90
N GLY A 203 9.28 13.84 -0.95
CA GLY A 203 7.84 13.78 -1.15
C GLY A 203 7.03 14.66 -0.21
N THR A 204 5.77 14.31 0.00
CA THR A 204 4.89 14.93 0.99
C THR A 204 4.79 14.04 2.22
N LEU A 205 5.19 14.57 3.38
CA LEU A 205 5.09 13.92 4.68
C LEU A 205 3.77 14.29 5.35
N ILE A 206 3.01 13.27 5.77
CA ILE A 206 1.81 13.43 6.60
C ILE A 206 2.18 12.95 8.02
N ARG A 207 2.04 13.82 9.03
CA ARG A 207 2.28 13.48 10.44
C ARG A 207 1.51 14.39 11.39
N LYS A 208 1.33 13.93 12.63
CA LYS A 208 0.79 14.76 13.74
C LYS A 208 1.74 15.89 14.11
#